data_fa3e87102e752f40dc5b535da2de2755
#
_entry.id   fa3e87102e752f40dc5b535da2de2755
#
_cell.length_a   1.000
_cell.length_b   1.000
_cell.length_c   1.000
_cell.angle_alpha   90.00
_cell.angle_beta   90.00
_cell.angle_gamma   90.00
#
_symmetry.space_group_name_H-M   'P 1'
#
loop_
_entity.id
_entity.type
_entity.pdbx_description
1 polymer ?
#
loop_
_entity_poly.entity_id
_entity_poly.type
_entity_poly.pdbx_seq_one_letter_code
_entity_poly.pdbx_strand_id
1 'polypeptide(L)'
;MTKNKQKIFAIAFGIFFFVVFFTLFMCILSKGYENEIDTNTFNCDPKQHFLIVLCGFNIIILATVICSNCSKIFNSKRIISIKEKDKKTKIIIFAVCGTMLLLQLLFGYLLAFKPVTDLEIVNNYAKNFASTGNFDKIQADFDSGKSTYMMRYPNNMALLLILSFVYRIDFLLTGYVSRYLPIIINCVLLNVSVLFTCLLARKVLGNKKALFTLLLCFFFAPFYTYAPYYYTDSFSLPFVVISLYTIVSAINATSKKKKYLLFALSGFLIFCGFKIKGSVIIILAAAIVYLFFKLKFKNFLIVALTVVVGFGVPLFTFNTIIKNSGIITKEQYYDYEYPPTHWVMMGLNTLGGYSPEDSKFTSSIIGKDNKVKAHLEEIKNRIDEYNSKDITKGEVTLISHLGRKVVWTWEDGTYYITHHIKKPINKYPFLRNYLDKNGKHHFRFVLYCCAYQLFLIFMMSMSGLKAIIEKKLTPTTLFRIVVFFTLVFFSIWEARSRYLFNVSPLFIILAADGIDFLPIVSRKLHKYKLFSPEGVFQD
;
A
#
# COMPACT_ATOMS: atom_id res chain seq x y z
N MET A 1 20.21 -20.49 12.69
CA MET A 1 20.34 -21.00 11.32
C MET A 1 21.75 -20.78 10.81
N THR A 2 22.27 -21.69 9.99
CA THR A 2 23.60 -21.56 9.37
C THR A 2 23.59 -20.48 8.28
N LYS A 3 24.71 -19.80 8.06
CA LYS A 3 24.87 -18.79 6.99
C LYS A 3 24.44 -19.35 5.61
N ASN A 4 24.61 -20.66 5.41
CA ASN A 4 24.23 -21.33 4.17
C ASN A 4 22.69 -21.35 3.95
N LYS A 5 21.90 -21.64 4.99
CA LYS A 5 20.44 -21.62 4.89
C LYS A 5 19.90 -20.20 4.59
N GLN A 6 20.50 -19.14 5.17
CA GLN A 6 20.16 -17.76 4.85
C GLN A 6 20.45 -17.41 3.39
N LYS A 7 21.59 -17.88 2.86
CA LYS A 7 21.97 -17.70 1.46
C LYS A 7 20.99 -18.40 0.52
N ILE A 8 20.68 -19.68 0.79
CA ILE A 8 19.73 -20.47 -0.02
C ILE A 8 18.37 -19.77 -0.04
N PHE A 9 17.84 -19.39 1.12
CA PHE A 9 16.55 -18.68 1.18
C PHE A 9 16.58 -17.36 0.40
N ALA A 10 17.63 -16.55 0.54
CA ALA A 10 17.74 -15.27 -0.17
C ALA A 10 17.76 -15.45 -1.69
N ILE A 11 18.45 -16.48 -2.19
CA ILE A 11 18.49 -16.81 -3.63
C ILE A 11 17.13 -17.33 -4.09
N ALA A 12 16.59 -18.36 -3.43
CA ALA A 12 15.34 -18.99 -3.84
C ALA A 12 14.18 -18.01 -3.83
N PHE A 13 14.05 -17.22 -2.76
CA PHE A 13 13.02 -16.19 -2.66
C PHE A 13 13.27 -15.03 -3.65
N GLY A 14 14.53 -14.69 -3.92
CA GLY A 14 14.88 -13.70 -4.94
C GLY A 14 14.45 -14.14 -6.36
N ILE A 15 14.69 -15.40 -6.72
CA ILE A 15 14.23 -16.00 -8.00
C ILE A 15 12.70 -15.95 -8.06
N PHE A 16 12.05 -16.45 -7.01
CA PHE A 16 10.59 -16.51 -6.96
C PHE A 16 9.95 -15.12 -7.06
N PHE A 17 10.45 -14.15 -6.30
CA PHE A 17 10.00 -12.77 -6.35
C PHE A 17 10.20 -12.16 -7.75
N PHE A 18 11.36 -12.39 -8.37
CA PHE A 18 11.63 -11.92 -9.72
C PHE A 18 10.63 -12.51 -10.71
N VAL A 19 10.46 -13.84 -10.72
CA VAL A 19 9.54 -14.52 -11.65
C VAL A 19 8.12 -13.96 -11.51
N VAL A 20 7.60 -13.86 -10.29
CA VAL A 20 6.22 -13.38 -10.04
C VAL A 20 6.04 -11.94 -10.54
N PHE A 21 6.93 -11.01 -10.14
CA PHE A 21 6.75 -9.59 -10.48
C PHE A 21 7.17 -9.27 -11.92
N PHE A 22 8.08 -10.04 -12.51
CA PHE A 22 8.39 -9.92 -13.92
C PHE A 22 7.27 -10.49 -14.81
N THR A 23 6.65 -11.59 -14.41
CA THR A 23 5.43 -12.11 -15.07
C THR A 23 4.29 -11.10 -14.98
N LEU A 24 4.05 -10.49 -13.80
CA LEU A 24 3.07 -9.43 -13.65
C LEU A 24 3.37 -8.25 -14.60
N PHE A 25 4.62 -7.80 -14.67
CA PHE A 25 5.06 -6.77 -15.60
C PHE A 25 4.75 -7.16 -17.05
N MET A 26 5.09 -8.40 -17.47
CA MET A 26 4.80 -8.90 -18.82
C MET A 26 3.30 -9.01 -19.11
N CYS A 27 2.49 -9.42 -18.12
CA CYS A 27 1.04 -9.47 -18.26
C CYS A 27 0.46 -8.05 -18.46
N ILE A 28 0.95 -7.04 -17.73
CA ILE A 28 0.53 -5.65 -17.92
C ILE A 28 0.95 -5.13 -19.31
N LEU A 29 2.11 -5.54 -19.82
CA LEU A 29 2.55 -5.16 -21.17
C LEU A 29 1.72 -5.78 -22.29
N SER A 30 1.34 -7.06 -22.12
CA SER A 30 0.72 -7.86 -23.21
C SER A 30 -0.79 -7.66 -23.31
N LYS A 31 -1.45 -7.38 -22.18
CA LYS A 31 -2.89 -7.16 -22.13
C LYS A 31 -3.12 -5.68 -21.93
N GLY A 32 -3.46 -5.01 -23.03
CA GLY A 32 -4.24 -3.79 -22.89
C GLY A 32 -5.46 -4.12 -22.03
N TYR A 33 -5.87 -3.19 -21.19
CA TYR A 33 -7.05 -3.26 -20.35
C TYR A 33 -8.22 -3.96 -21.04
N GLU A 34 -8.57 -5.16 -20.64
CA GLU A 34 -9.83 -5.78 -20.98
C GLU A 34 -10.92 -5.17 -20.10
N ASN A 35 -11.69 -4.33 -20.68
CA ASN A 35 -12.63 -3.35 -20.18
C ASN A 35 -13.86 -3.85 -19.47
N GLU A 36 -14.14 -5.13 -19.42
CA GLU A 36 -15.46 -5.62 -19.04
C GLU A 36 -15.63 -5.83 -17.53
N ILE A 37 -14.54 -5.71 -16.75
CA ILE A 37 -14.57 -6.14 -15.36
C ILE A 37 -15.19 -5.10 -14.43
N ASP A 38 -15.05 -3.80 -14.70
CA ASP A 38 -15.67 -2.77 -13.86
C ASP A 38 -15.88 -1.45 -14.62
N THR A 39 -17.13 -1.03 -14.77
CA THR A 39 -17.51 0.27 -15.34
C THR A 39 -16.94 1.48 -14.59
N ASN A 40 -16.40 1.26 -13.38
CA ASN A 40 -15.77 2.29 -12.56
C ASN A 40 -14.25 2.35 -12.71
N THR A 41 -13.63 1.39 -13.37
CA THR A 41 -12.21 1.40 -13.65
C THR A 41 -11.90 2.10 -14.96
N PHE A 42 -10.64 2.39 -15.13
CA PHE A 42 -10.10 3.08 -16.28
C PHE A 42 -10.13 2.17 -17.51
N ASN A 43 -10.87 2.60 -18.53
CA ASN A 43 -10.91 1.97 -19.85
C ASN A 43 -9.83 2.58 -20.71
N CYS A 44 -8.87 1.78 -21.13
CA CYS A 44 -7.79 2.19 -22.00
C CYS A 44 -7.93 1.48 -23.35
N ASP A 45 -8.10 2.23 -24.45
CA ASP A 45 -8.02 1.63 -25.77
C ASP A 45 -6.57 1.19 -26.08
N PRO A 46 -6.34 0.35 -27.11
CA PRO A 46 -5.01 -0.15 -27.45
C PRO A 46 -3.97 0.96 -27.70
N LYS A 47 -4.39 2.13 -28.24
CA LYS A 47 -3.49 3.28 -28.49
C LYS A 47 -3.09 3.92 -27.16
N GLN A 48 -4.04 4.09 -26.26
CA GLN A 48 -3.78 4.61 -24.92
C GLN A 48 -2.87 3.69 -24.12
N HIS A 49 -3.11 2.36 -24.19
CA HIS A 49 -2.24 1.37 -23.57
C HIS A 49 -0.81 1.44 -24.10
N PHE A 50 -0.64 1.49 -25.44
CA PHE A 50 0.68 1.66 -26.05
C PHE A 50 1.40 2.91 -25.54
N LEU A 51 0.70 4.04 -25.37
CA LEU A 51 1.29 5.25 -24.80
C LEU A 51 1.73 5.07 -23.34
N ILE A 52 0.95 4.35 -22.52
CA ILE A 52 1.34 4.02 -21.14
C ILE A 52 2.63 3.21 -21.12
N VAL A 53 2.72 2.18 -21.96
CA VAL A 53 3.90 1.33 -22.08
C VAL A 53 5.12 2.14 -22.54
N LEU A 54 4.97 2.94 -23.60
CA LEU A 54 6.03 3.80 -24.13
C LEU A 54 6.54 4.79 -23.08
N CYS A 55 5.63 5.47 -22.38
CA CYS A 55 5.99 6.39 -21.30
C CYS A 55 6.66 5.66 -20.11
N GLY A 56 6.19 4.46 -19.76
CA GLY A 56 6.81 3.63 -18.73
C GLY A 56 8.26 3.28 -19.07
N PHE A 57 8.55 2.87 -20.30
CA PHE A 57 9.92 2.62 -20.76
C PHE A 57 10.77 3.89 -20.76
N ASN A 58 10.23 5.04 -21.16
CA ASN A 58 10.97 6.31 -21.08
C ASN A 58 11.32 6.69 -19.63
N ILE A 59 10.43 6.44 -18.67
CA ILE A 59 10.72 6.65 -17.24
C ILE A 59 11.83 5.69 -16.78
N ILE A 60 11.82 4.41 -17.20
CA ILE A 60 12.88 3.44 -16.90
C ILE A 60 14.24 3.95 -17.41
N ILE A 61 14.31 4.40 -18.67
CA ILE A 61 15.53 4.93 -19.27
C ILE A 61 16.01 6.18 -18.52
N LEU A 62 15.12 7.14 -18.29
CA LEU A 62 15.45 8.39 -17.60
C LEU A 62 15.96 8.13 -16.17
N ALA A 63 15.27 7.27 -15.41
CA ALA A 63 15.68 6.90 -14.05
C ALA A 63 17.06 6.22 -14.04
N THR A 64 17.37 5.39 -15.05
CA THR A 64 18.65 4.74 -15.22
C THR A 64 19.76 5.75 -15.49
N VAL A 65 19.52 6.72 -16.40
CA VAL A 65 20.46 7.81 -16.74
C VAL A 65 20.72 8.70 -15.52
N ILE A 66 19.66 9.11 -14.80
CA ILE A 66 19.80 9.91 -13.58
C ILE A 66 20.62 9.16 -12.54
N CYS A 67 20.32 7.88 -12.28
CA CYS A 67 21.06 7.09 -11.30
C CYS A 67 22.54 6.92 -11.66
N SER A 68 22.86 6.69 -12.93
CA SER A 68 24.24 6.56 -13.41
C SER A 68 25.03 7.88 -13.29
N ASN A 69 24.43 9.01 -13.63
CA ASN A 69 25.07 10.34 -13.55
C ASN A 69 25.19 10.83 -12.11
N CYS A 70 24.19 10.63 -11.27
CA CYS A 70 24.29 10.89 -9.83
C CYS A 70 25.46 10.14 -9.19
N SER A 71 25.78 8.93 -9.67
CA SER A 71 26.95 8.19 -9.18
C SER A 71 28.27 8.90 -9.49
N LYS A 72 28.39 9.59 -10.64
CA LYS A 72 29.57 10.35 -11.04
C LYS A 72 29.73 11.65 -10.21
N ILE A 73 28.61 12.36 -9.99
CA ILE A 73 28.59 13.62 -9.21
C ILE A 73 28.98 13.35 -7.74
N PHE A 74 28.45 12.29 -7.14
CA PHE A 74 28.78 11.91 -5.75
C PHE A 74 30.15 11.27 -5.57
N ASN A 75 30.79 10.82 -6.64
CA ASN A 75 32.17 10.30 -6.62
C ASN A 75 33.23 11.39 -6.90
N SER A 76 32.81 12.63 -7.15
CA SER A 76 33.77 13.74 -7.33
C SER A 76 34.66 13.91 -6.08
N LYS A 77 35.94 14.13 -6.30
CA LYS A 77 37.09 13.98 -5.39
C LYS A 77 37.18 14.91 -4.15
N ARG A 78 36.09 15.53 -3.68
CA ARG A 78 36.10 16.17 -2.36
C ARG A 78 35.95 15.09 -1.28
N ILE A 79 37.01 14.95 -0.48
CA ILE A 79 37.07 14.11 0.73
C ILE A 79 36.13 14.72 1.78
N ILE A 80 34.82 14.51 1.59
CA ILE A 80 33.79 14.82 2.60
C ILE A 80 33.70 13.61 3.53
N SER A 81 33.81 13.80 4.83
CA SER A 81 33.70 12.71 5.81
C SER A 81 32.34 11.99 5.68
N ILE A 82 32.31 10.70 6.02
CA ILE A 82 31.06 9.90 5.97
C ILE A 82 29.98 10.55 6.85
N LYS A 83 30.34 11.10 8.02
CA LYS A 83 29.42 11.81 8.93
C LYS A 83 28.82 13.07 8.28
N GLU A 84 29.61 13.83 7.55
CA GLU A 84 29.18 15.06 6.88
C GLU A 84 28.24 14.75 5.70
N LYS A 85 28.55 13.71 4.92
CA LYS A 85 27.64 13.19 3.87
C LYS A 85 26.30 12.75 4.45
N ASP A 86 26.31 12.09 5.60
CA ASP A 86 25.10 11.64 6.28
C ASP A 86 24.25 12.81 6.80
N LYS A 87 24.89 13.84 7.39
CA LYS A 87 24.21 15.07 7.83
C LYS A 87 23.58 15.81 6.65
N LYS A 88 24.32 16.01 5.55
CA LYS A 88 23.82 16.68 4.35
C LYS A 88 22.63 15.93 3.74
N THR A 89 22.70 14.60 3.66
CA THR A 89 21.58 13.78 3.16
C THR A 89 20.32 13.97 3.99
N LYS A 90 20.44 13.99 5.33
CA LYS A 90 19.28 14.23 6.21
C LYS A 90 18.68 15.61 5.97
N ILE A 91 19.51 16.65 5.90
CA ILE A 91 19.06 18.03 5.65
C ILE A 91 18.28 18.11 4.34
N ILE A 92 18.78 17.50 3.26
CA ILE A 92 18.08 17.46 1.97
C ILE A 92 16.73 16.73 2.09
N ILE A 93 16.69 15.57 2.77
CA ILE A 93 15.46 14.82 3.00
C ILE A 93 14.44 15.70 3.73
N PHE A 94 14.83 16.35 4.84
CA PHE A 94 13.91 17.20 5.62
C PHE A 94 13.44 18.42 4.81
N ALA A 95 14.33 19.07 4.06
CA ALA A 95 13.98 20.24 3.25
C ALA A 95 12.97 19.87 2.14
N VAL A 96 13.22 18.78 1.39
CA VAL A 96 12.31 18.33 0.33
C VAL A 96 10.99 17.81 0.91
N CYS A 97 11.01 17.08 2.04
CA CYS A 97 9.77 16.69 2.72
C CYS A 97 8.99 17.93 3.19
N GLY A 98 9.64 18.99 3.67
CA GLY A 98 8.99 20.26 3.97
C GLY A 98 8.30 20.88 2.76
N THR A 99 8.97 20.93 1.61
CA THR A 99 8.37 21.36 0.34
C THR A 99 7.20 20.47 -0.07
N MET A 100 7.34 19.15 0.04
CA MET A 100 6.26 18.21 -0.24
C MET A 100 5.05 18.44 0.67
N LEU A 101 5.27 18.74 1.97
CA LEU A 101 4.18 19.07 2.90
C LEU A 101 3.39 20.29 2.44
N LEU A 102 4.08 21.35 2.02
CA LEU A 102 3.43 22.56 1.50
C LEU A 102 2.60 22.23 0.24
N LEU A 103 3.15 21.44 -0.67
CA LEU A 103 2.43 20.97 -1.85
C LEU A 103 1.22 20.08 -1.47
N GLN A 104 1.39 19.15 -0.51
CA GLN A 104 0.30 18.31 -0.02
C GLN A 104 -0.82 19.15 0.60
N LEU A 105 -0.50 20.16 1.40
CA LEU A 105 -1.49 21.09 1.97
C LEU A 105 -2.21 21.89 0.87
N LEU A 106 -1.46 22.36 -0.13
CA LEU A 106 -2.05 23.04 -1.30
C LEU A 106 -3.00 22.12 -2.06
N PHE A 107 -2.57 20.90 -2.43
CA PHE A 107 -3.40 19.93 -3.12
C PHE A 107 -4.59 19.48 -2.23
N GLY A 108 -4.37 19.31 -0.93
CA GLY A 108 -5.43 19.00 0.04
C GLY A 108 -6.54 20.06 0.03
N TYR A 109 -6.17 21.33 -0.03
CA TYR A 109 -7.13 22.45 -0.16
C TYR A 109 -7.79 22.48 -1.55
N LEU A 110 -6.99 22.50 -2.62
CA LEU A 110 -7.49 22.62 -3.99
C LEU A 110 -8.40 21.46 -4.42
N LEU A 111 -8.12 20.25 -3.97
CA LEU A 111 -8.85 19.03 -4.28
C LEU A 111 -9.87 18.64 -3.21
N ALA A 112 -10.09 19.46 -2.19
CA ALA A 112 -11.05 19.17 -1.13
C ALA A 112 -12.42 18.81 -1.69
N PHE A 113 -13.03 17.77 -1.14
CA PHE A 113 -14.30 17.21 -1.59
C PHE A 113 -15.22 16.90 -0.39
N LYS A 114 -16.52 16.77 -0.67
CA LYS A 114 -17.47 16.26 0.33
C LYS A 114 -17.26 14.74 0.45
N PRO A 115 -17.05 14.21 1.66
CA PRO A 115 -16.96 12.79 1.88
C PRO A 115 -18.10 12.02 1.20
N VAL A 116 -17.79 10.84 0.68
CA VAL A 116 -18.74 9.93 0.03
C VAL A 116 -18.58 8.53 0.59
N THR A 117 -19.59 7.68 0.44
CA THR A 117 -19.58 6.28 0.85
C THR A 117 -19.18 6.09 2.33
N ASP A 118 -18.29 5.16 2.62
CA ASP A 118 -17.85 4.82 3.98
C ASP A 118 -17.32 6.02 4.76
N LEU A 119 -16.51 6.87 4.11
CA LEU A 119 -15.96 8.06 4.74
C LEU A 119 -17.05 9.06 5.14
N GLU A 120 -18.13 9.17 4.36
CA GLU A 120 -19.27 10.04 4.69
C GLU A 120 -19.93 9.61 6.00
N ILE A 121 -20.19 8.31 6.15
CA ILE A 121 -20.88 7.76 7.32
C ILE A 121 -20.01 7.95 8.58
N VAL A 122 -18.74 7.53 8.51
CA VAL A 122 -17.78 7.67 9.62
C VAL A 122 -17.61 9.15 10.02
N ASN A 123 -17.47 10.03 9.03
CA ASN A 123 -17.31 11.46 9.24
C ASN A 123 -18.54 12.10 9.90
N ASN A 124 -19.75 11.67 9.52
CA ASN A 124 -20.99 12.20 10.11
C ASN A 124 -21.15 11.77 11.58
N TYR A 125 -20.84 10.52 11.95
CA TYR A 125 -20.83 10.08 13.34
C TYR A 125 -19.73 10.79 14.15
N ALA A 126 -18.55 10.98 13.60
CA ALA A 126 -17.47 11.70 14.26
C ALA A 126 -17.83 13.17 14.52
N LYS A 127 -18.49 13.85 13.57
CA LYS A 127 -18.99 15.22 13.76
C LYS A 127 -20.10 15.32 14.80
N ASN A 128 -21.00 14.34 14.83
CA ASN A 128 -22.03 14.28 15.87
C ASN A 128 -21.39 14.14 17.25
N PHE A 129 -20.43 13.20 17.40
CA PHE A 129 -19.68 13.06 18.64
C PHE A 129 -18.98 14.38 19.05
N ALA A 130 -18.47 15.14 18.10
CA ALA A 130 -17.80 16.40 18.41
C ALA A 130 -18.70 17.40 19.15
N SER A 131 -19.97 17.49 18.79
CA SER A 131 -20.95 18.38 19.45
C SER A 131 -21.56 17.77 20.70
N THR A 132 -21.91 16.47 20.68
CA THR A 132 -22.66 15.83 21.77
C THR A 132 -21.76 15.22 22.86
N GLY A 133 -20.56 14.78 22.51
CA GLY A 133 -19.64 14.05 23.41
C GLY A 133 -19.95 12.56 23.57
N ASN A 134 -20.95 12.03 22.85
CA ASN A 134 -21.35 10.62 22.92
C ASN A 134 -21.59 10.01 21.53
N PHE A 135 -21.79 8.70 21.47
CA PHE A 135 -22.08 7.94 20.25
C PHE A 135 -23.56 7.49 20.14
N ASP A 136 -24.49 8.08 20.90
CA ASP A 136 -25.89 7.67 20.97
C ASP A 136 -26.57 7.70 19.60
N LYS A 137 -26.11 8.56 18.70
CA LYS A 137 -26.59 8.62 17.32
C LYS A 137 -26.42 7.30 16.56
N ILE A 138 -25.40 6.50 16.87
CA ILE A 138 -25.20 5.19 16.22
C ILE A 138 -26.35 4.25 16.58
N GLN A 139 -26.74 4.23 17.87
CA GLN A 139 -27.87 3.43 18.33
C GLN A 139 -29.21 3.98 17.81
N ALA A 140 -29.41 5.28 17.86
CA ALA A 140 -30.63 5.92 17.33
C ALA A 140 -30.85 5.65 15.82
N ASP A 141 -29.77 5.69 15.02
CA ASP A 141 -29.84 5.37 13.60
C ASP A 141 -30.09 3.85 13.36
N PHE A 142 -29.63 2.99 14.27
CA PHE A 142 -29.93 1.56 14.27
C PHE A 142 -31.41 1.28 14.62
N ASP A 143 -31.90 1.81 15.76
CA ASP A 143 -33.25 1.59 16.27
C ASP A 143 -34.31 2.11 15.29
N SER A 144 -34.02 3.20 14.58
CA SER A 144 -34.88 3.76 13.53
C SER A 144 -34.77 3.04 12.18
N GLY A 145 -33.94 1.99 12.05
CA GLY A 145 -33.69 1.29 10.78
C GLY A 145 -32.91 2.09 9.74
N LYS A 146 -32.38 3.26 10.11
CA LYS A 146 -31.69 4.17 9.18
C LYS A 146 -30.31 3.65 8.76
N SER A 147 -29.56 3.04 9.68
CA SER A 147 -28.21 2.56 9.38
C SER A 147 -27.76 1.43 10.31
N THR A 148 -27.26 0.36 9.72
CA THR A 148 -26.53 -0.73 10.42
C THR A 148 -25.04 -0.70 10.12
N TYR A 149 -24.53 0.38 9.53
CA TYR A 149 -23.18 0.44 8.96
C TYR A 149 -22.08 0.12 9.97
N MET A 150 -22.10 0.75 11.15
CA MET A 150 -21.04 0.55 12.14
C MET A 150 -21.04 -0.86 12.74
N MET A 151 -22.20 -1.53 12.76
CA MET A 151 -22.33 -2.93 13.18
C MET A 151 -21.75 -3.87 12.11
N ARG A 152 -21.99 -3.59 10.83
CA ARG A 152 -21.48 -4.39 9.69
C ARG A 152 -19.98 -4.24 9.49
N TYR A 153 -19.46 -3.01 9.70
CA TYR A 153 -18.07 -2.63 9.42
C TYR A 153 -17.31 -2.12 10.66
N PRO A 154 -17.15 -2.96 11.71
CA PRO A 154 -16.46 -2.56 12.94
C PRO A 154 -14.96 -2.25 12.73
N ASN A 155 -14.39 -2.66 11.59
CA ASN A 155 -13.04 -2.29 11.18
C ASN A 155 -12.85 -0.77 11.02
N ASN A 156 -13.92 0.01 10.79
CA ASN A 156 -13.88 1.47 10.72
C ASN A 156 -13.96 2.16 12.10
N MET A 157 -14.13 1.39 13.19
CA MET A 157 -14.22 1.96 14.56
C MET A 157 -12.99 2.78 14.94
N ALA A 158 -11.78 2.30 14.61
CA ALA A 158 -10.56 3.05 14.93
C ALA A 158 -10.51 4.41 14.20
N LEU A 159 -10.90 4.46 12.93
CA LEU A 159 -11.00 5.72 12.18
C LEU A 159 -12.07 6.64 12.77
N LEU A 160 -13.24 6.10 13.14
CA LEU A 160 -14.29 6.84 13.82
C LEU A 160 -13.75 7.50 15.10
N LEU A 161 -13.07 6.75 15.97
CA LEU A 161 -12.53 7.28 17.23
C LEU A 161 -11.47 8.35 16.99
N ILE A 162 -10.58 8.17 16.02
CA ILE A 162 -9.55 9.16 15.66
C ILE A 162 -10.21 10.45 15.19
N LEU A 163 -11.16 10.38 14.25
CA LEU A 163 -11.86 11.56 13.75
C LEU A 163 -12.72 12.22 14.81
N SER A 164 -13.38 11.43 15.67
CA SER A 164 -14.17 11.94 16.80
C SER A 164 -13.31 12.75 17.78
N PHE A 165 -12.13 12.22 18.13
CA PHE A 165 -11.19 12.91 19.00
C PHE A 165 -10.70 14.23 18.38
N VAL A 166 -10.29 14.20 17.11
CA VAL A 166 -9.82 15.37 16.35
C VAL A 166 -10.92 16.44 16.30
N TYR A 167 -12.13 16.05 15.91
CA TYR A 167 -13.25 17.00 15.79
C TYR A 167 -13.73 17.52 17.14
N ARG A 168 -13.64 16.70 18.21
CA ARG A 168 -14.00 17.15 19.56
C ARG A 168 -13.07 18.24 20.06
N ILE A 169 -11.76 18.08 19.85
CA ILE A 169 -10.79 19.13 20.18
C ILE A 169 -11.08 20.41 19.39
N ASP A 170 -11.31 20.29 18.09
CA ASP A 170 -11.61 21.43 17.22
C ASP A 170 -12.87 22.17 17.71
N PHE A 171 -13.95 21.43 17.97
CA PHE A 171 -15.21 21.96 18.46
C PHE A 171 -15.06 22.66 19.82
N LEU A 172 -14.31 22.06 20.76
CA LEU A 172 -14.07 22.66 22.07
C LEU A 172 -13.26 23.96 22.02
N LEU A 173 -12.36 24.08 21.01
CA LEU A 173 -11.51 25.26 20.85
C LEU A 173 -12.18 26.39 20.03
N THR A 174 -13.02 26.04 19.05
CA THR A 174 -13.50 26.97 18.03
C THR A 174 -15.02 27.13 18.00
N GLY A 175 -15.77 26.22 18.66
CA GLY A 175 -17.24 26.18 18.61
C GLY A 175 -17.80 25.55 17.33
N TYR A 176 -16.95 25.14 16.37
CA TYR A 176 -17.38 24.48 15.12
C TYR A 176 -16.42 23.38 14.70
N VAL A 177 -16.83 22.52 13.75
CA VAL A 177 -16.01 21.42 13.23
C VAL A 177 -15.48 21.79 11.85
N SER A 178 -14.18 22.04 11.74
CA SER A 178 -13.53 22.38 10.49
C SER A 178 -13.49 21.17 9.53
N ARG A 179 -13.85 21.42 8.29
CA ARG A 179 -13.72 20.42 7.21
C ARG A 179 -12.28 20.20 6.76
N TYR A 180 -11.39 21.15 7.05
CA TYR A 180 -10.00 21.09 6.58
C TYR A 180 -9.05 20.45 7.60
N LEU A 181 -9.42 20.41 8.89
CA LEU A 181 -8.55 19.84 9.92
C LEU A 181 -8.16 18.38 9.65
N PRO A 182 -9.08 17.46 9.30
CA PRO A 182 -8.68 16.08 8.98
C PRO A 182 -7.84 16.00 7.71
N ILE A 183 -8.01 16.91 6.74
CA ILE A 183 -7.17 17.02 5.54
C ILE A 183 -5.75 17.41 5.93
N ILE A 184 -5.58 18.40 6.81
CA ILE A 184 -4.26 18.83 7.31
C ILE A 184 -3.57 17.69 8.03
N ILE A 185 -4.27 16.98 8.91
CA ILE A 185 -3.72 15.80 9.61
C ILE A 185 -3.30 14.73 8.61
N ASN A 186 -4.13 14.46 7.61
CA ASN A 186 -3.81 13.50 6.56
C ASN A 186 -2.55 13.90 5.78
N CYS A 187 -2.38 15.18 5.43
CA CYS A 187 -1.17 15.69 4.79
C CYS A 187 0.08 15.46 5.65
N VAL A 188 -0.02 15.71 6.97
CA VAL A 188 1.08 15.43 7.92
C VAL A 188 1.40 13.94 7.96
N LEU A 189 0.40 13.06 8.05
CA LEU A 189 0.59 11.61 8.07
C LEU A 189 1.24 11.09 6.77
N LEU A 190 0.79 11.59 5.61
CA LEU A 190 1.40 11.29 4.31
C LEU A 190 2.86 11.74 4.27
N ASN A 191 3.14 12.95 4.75
CA ASN A 191 4.50 13.49 4.76
C ASN A 191 5.43 12.74 5.72
N VAL A 192 4.95 12.38 6.91
CA VAL A 192 5.67 11.52 7.86
C VAL A 192 5.99 10.17 7.19
N SER A 193 5.06 9.62 6.40
CA SER A 193 5.30 8.38 5.66
C SER A 193 6.41 8.52 4.63
N VAL A 194 6.43 9.62 3.86
CA VAL A 194 7.51 9.93 2.92
C VAL A 194 8.84 10.08 3.64
N LEU A 195 8.88 10.84 4.73
CA LEU A 195 10.07 11.03 5.54
C LEU A 195 10.64 9.69 6.02
N PHE A 196 9.81 8.84 6.63
CA PHE A 196 10.27 7.54 7.11
C PHE A 196 10.62 6.57 5.99
N THR A 197 9.98 6.68 4.81
CA THR A 197 10.39 5.94 3.60
C THR A 197 11.83 6.28 3.22
N CYS A 198 12.18 7.55 3.17
CA CYS A 198 13.55 8.00 2.85
C CYS A 198 14.54 7.63 3.96
N LEU A 199 14.16 7.75 5.23
CA LEU A 199 15.00 7.34 6.37
C LEU A 199 15.24 5.84 6.38
N LEU A 200 14.22 5.03 6.05
CA LEU A 200 14.32 3.59 5.91
C LEU A 200 15.22 3.20 4.74
N ALA A 201 15.03 3.81 3.57
CA ALA A 201 15.88 3.62 2.41
C ALA A 201 17.35 3.99 2.74
N ARG A 202 17.59 5.13 3.44
CA ARG A 202 18.92 5.51 3.89
C ARG A 202 19.57 4.46 4.78
N LYS A 203 18.80 3.90 5.71
CA LYS A 203 19.29 2.89 6.66
C LYS A 203 19.64 1.56 6.00
N VAL A 204 18.93 1.19 4.94
CA VAL A 204 19.05 -0.11 4.25
C VAL A 204 19.91 -0.03 3.00
N LEU A 205 19.78 1.04 2.22
CA LEU A 205 20.41 1.20 0.91
C LEU A 205 21.51 2.27 0.88
N GLY A 206 21.63 3.07 1.95
CA GLY A 206 22.60 4.16 2.05
C GLY A 206 22.13 5.49 1.47
N ASN A 207 22.99 6.53 1.63
CA ASN A 207 22.63 7.93 1.37
C ASN A 207 22.23 8.21 -0.09
N LYS A 208 22.97 7.67 -1.07
CA LYS A 208 22.69 7.91 -2.50
C LYS A 208 21.31 7.38 -2.89
N LYS A 209 20.98 6.17 -2.43
CA LYS A 209 19.68 5.54 -2.70
C LYS A 209 18.54 6.20 -1.94
N ALA A 210 18.81 6.74 -0.75
CA ALA A 210 17.81 7.53 -0.02
C ALA A 210 17.42 8.79 -0.80
N LEU A 211 18.38 9.50 -1.41
CA LEU A 211 18.11 10.66 -2.26
C LEU A 211 17.36 10.28 -3.54
N PHE A 212 17.71 9.13 -4.12
CA PHE A 212 16.95 8.61 -5.26
C PHE A 212 15.52 8.19 -4.86
N THR A 213 15.34 7.54 -3.71
CA THR A 213 14.02 7.25 -3.13
C THR A 213 13.22 8.52 -2.90
N LEU A 214 13.86 9.58 -2.40
CA LEU A 214 13.23 10.90 -2.22
C LEU A 214 12.76 11.50 -3.54
N LEU A 215 13.58 11.41 -4.60
CA LEU A 215 13.21 11.84 -5.95
C LEU A 215 11.99 11.05 -6.45
N LEU A 216 11.99 9.72 -6.26
CA LEU A 216 10.85 8.89 -6.62
C LEU A 216 9.59 9.27 -5.81
N CYS A 217 9.71 9.51 -4.50
CA CYS A 217 8.58 9.97 -3.69
C CYS A 217 8.04 11.33 -4.17
N PHE A 218 8.94 12.26 -4.55
CA PHE A 218 8.55 13.59 -5.01
C PHE A 218 7.69 13.55 -6.28
N PHE A 219 8.00 12.64 -7.20
CA PHE A 219 7.25 12.46 -8.45
C PHE A 219 6.10 11.44 -8.34
N PHE A 220 5.86 10.85 -7.18
CA PHE A 220 4.76 9.92 -6.99
C PHE A 220 3.44 10.68 -6.76
N ALA A 221 2.68 10.90 -7.84
CA ALA A 221 1.44 11.68 -7.81
C ALA A 221 0.43 11.29 -6.71
N PRO A 222 0.26 10.00 -6.34
CA PRO A 222 -0.67 9.63 -5.28
C PRO A 222 -0.36 10.28 -3.92
N PHE A 223 0.88 10.64 -3.59
CA PHE A 223 1.19 11.36 -2.35
C PHE A 223 0.58 12.77 -2.27
N TYR A 224 0.15 13.32 -3.39
CA TYR A 224 -0.52 14.62 -3.47
C TYR A 224 -2.03 14.47 -3.69
N THR A 225 -2.44 13.54 -4.54
CA THR A 225 -3.87 13.35 -4.85
C THR A 225 -4.64 12.70 -3.71
N TYR A 226 -3.97 11.94 -2.83
CA TYR A 226 -4.53 11.41 -1.59
C TYR A 226 -4.58 12.44 -0.46
N ALA A 227 -4.00 13.62 -0.61
CA ALA A 227 -4.01 14.66 0.43
C ALA A 227 -5.42 14.99 0.97
N PRO A 228 -6.46 15.17 0.15
CA PRO A 228 -7.81 15.41 0.64
C PRO A 228 -8.55 14.15 1.12
N TYR A 229 -8.06 12.94 0.83
CA TYR A 229 -8.74 11.67 1.13
C TYR A 229 -8.24 11.07 2.45
N TYR A 230 -8.75 11.58 3.56
CA TYR A 230 -8.41 11.17 4.93
C TYR A 230 -9.13 9.89 5.35
N TYR A 231 -8.76 8.77 4.75
CA TYR A 231 -9.36 7.45 4.98
C TYR A 231 -8.33 6.42 5.44
N THR A 232 -8.77 5.19 5.67
CA THR A 232 -7.94 4.12 6.23
C THR A 232 -6.66 3.86 5.44
N ASP A 233 -6.68 4.06 4.12
CA ASP A 233 -5.54 3.85 3.23
C ASP A 233 -4.37 4.79 3.55
N SER A 234 -4.64 6.08 3.69
CA SER A 234 -3.63 7.10 4.00
C SER A 234 -3.28 7.16 5.49
N PHE A 235 -4.26 6.98 6.37
CA PHE A 235 -4.04 7.00 7.82
C PHE A 235 -3.20 5.81 8.32
N SER A 236 -3.27 4.65 7.65
CA SER A 236 -2.45 3.49 8.00
C SER A 236 -1.01 3.55 7.46
N LEU A 237 -0.74 4.39 6.46
CA LEU A 237 0.53 4.47 5.74
C LEU A 237 1.76 4.69 6.64
N PRO A 238 1.77 5.66 7.59
CA PRO A 238 2.93 5.88 8.45
C PRO A 238 3.25 4.68 9.33
N PHE A 239 2.24 3.95 9.78
CA PHE A 239 2.43 2.77 10.63
C PHE A 239 3.11 1.62 9.87
N VAL A 240 2.85 1.48 8.57
CA VAL A 240 3.56 0.52 7.70
C VAL A 240 5.05 0.84 7.66
N VAL A 241 5.41 2.09 7.38
CA VAL A 241 6.83 2.44 7.16
C VAL A 241 7.59 2.53 8.48
N ILE A 242 6.98 3.10 9.54
CA ILE A 242 7.63 3.27 10.84
C ILE A 242 7.82 1.91 11.53
N SER A 243 6.87 0.97 11.42
CA SER A 243 7.04 -0.38 11.97
C SER A 243 8.22 -1.11 11.31
N LEU A 244 8.38 -1.01 10.00
CA LEU A 244 9.53 -1.58 9.30
C LEU A 244 10.85 -0.88 9.66
N TYR A 245 10.82 0.45 9.82
CA TYR A 245 11.97 1.21 10.30
C TYR A 245 12.40 0.77 11.70
N THR A 246 11.46 0.52 12.61
CA THR A 246 11.75 0.04 13.98
C THR A 246 12.25 -1.40 13.97
N ILE A 247 11.70 -2.31 13.15
CA ILE A 247 12.22 -3.68 12.98
C ILE A 247 13.67 -3.66 12.50
N VAL A 248 13.98 -2.91 11.45
CA VAL A 248 15.34 -2.78 10.91
C VAL A 248 16.27 -2.14 11.97
N SER A 249 15.77 -1.18 12.73
CA SER A 249 16.53 -0.55 13.82
C SER A 249 16.82 -1.52 14.97
N ALA A 250 15.85 -2.37 15.31
CA ALA A 250 15.98 -3.39 16.35
C ALA A 250 17.04 -4.45 15.97
N ILE A 251 17.06 -4.90 14.71
CA ILE A 251 18.05 -5.86 14.21
C ILE A 251 19.48 -5.32 14.35
N ASN A 252 19.65 -4.02 14.14
CA ASN A 252 20.95 -3.35 14.18
C ASN A 252 21.30 -2.78 15.56
N ALA A 253 20.44 -2.95 16.57
CA ALA A 253 20.68 -2.43 17.92
C ALA A 253 21.76 -3.24 18.65
N THR A 254 22.73 -2.56 19.28
CA THR A 254 23.81 -3.17 20.06
C THR A 254 23.36 -3.53 21.47
N SER A 255 22.55 -2.68 22.11
CA SER A 255 21.98 -2.93 23.44
C SER A 255 20.80 -3.89 23.36
N LYS A 256 20.80 -4.94 24.20
CA LYS A 256 19.68 -5.90 24.32
C LYS A 256 18.38 -5.20 24.71
N LYS A 257 18.41 -4.30 25.71
CA LYS A 257 17.22 -3.53 26.16
C LYS A 257 16.60 -2.74 25.00
N LYS A 258 17.43 -1.97 24.27
CA LYS A 258 16.99 -1.19 23.10
C LYS A 258 16.43 -2.10 22.01
N LYS A 259 17.06 -3.25 21.76
CA LYS A 259 16.61 -4.24 20.76
C LYS A 259 15.19 -4.72 21.04
N TYR A 260 14.92 -5.21 22.25
CA TYR A 260 13.59 -5.73 22.60
C TYR A 260 12.53 -4.62 22.67
N LEU A 261 12.89 -3.43 23.18
CA LEU A 261 12.00 -2.28 23.17
C LEU A 261 11.57 -1.90 21.74
N LEU A 262 12.49 -1.88 20.79
CA LEU A 262 12.18 -1.58 19.39
C LEU A 262 11.33 -2.67 18.73
N PHE A 263 11.53 -3.96 19.07
CA PHE A 263 10.65 -5.02 18.58
C PHE A 263 9.25 -4.94 19.20
N ALA A 264 9.11 -4.66 20.49
CA ALA A 264 7.81 -4.42 21.12
C ALA A 264 7.10 -3.20 20.49
N LEU A 265 7.84 -2.10 20.29
CA LEU A 265 7.33 -0.90 19.61
C LEU A 265 6.89 -1.22 18.17
N SER A 266 7.61 -2.07 17.44
CA SER A 266 7.17 -2.46 16.09
C SER A 266 5.86 -3.23 16.12
N GLY A 267 5.66 -4.13 17.10
CA GLY A 267 4.39 -4.82 17.33
C GLY A 267 3.25 -3.86 17.61
N PHE A 268 3.48 -2.88 18.51
CA PHE A 268 2.51 -1.83 18.81
C PHE A 268 2.14 -0.98 17.57
N LEU A 269 3.12 -0.58 16.77
CA LEU A 269 2.88 0.18 15.54
C LEU A 269 2.09 -0.63 14.50
N ILE A 270 2.39 -1.93 14.37
CA ILE A 270 1.61 -2.83 13.51
C ILE A 270 0.16 -2.93 14.03
N PHE A 271 -0.05 -3.01 15.35
CA PHE A 271 -1.40 -2.97 15.95
C PHE A 271 -2.14 -1.67 15.58
N CYS A 272 -1.51 -0.51 15.75
CA CYS A 272 -2.14 0.77 15.40
C CYS A 272 -2.55 0.81 13.92
N GLY A 273 -1.65 0.41 13.02
CA GLY A 273 -1.95 0.33 11.60
C GLY A 273 -3.04 -0.70 11.27
N PHE A 274 -3.01 -1.86 11.91
CA PHE A 274 -4.00 -2.94 11.73
C PHE A 274 -5.42 -2.50 12.15
N LYS A 275 -5.55 -1.75 13.24
CA LYS A 275 -6.87 -1.25 13.68
C LYS A 275 -7.44 -0.19 12.73
N ILE A 276 -6.58 0.54 12.04
CA ILE A 276 -7.00 1.48 10.99
C ILE A 276 -7.29 0.73 9.68
N LYS A 277 -6.45 -0.24 9.30
CA LYS A 277 -6.58 -1.04 8.06
C LYS A 277 -6.06 -2.46 8.26
N GLY A 278 -6.96 -3.44 8.18
CA GLY A 278 -6.68 -4.85 8.47
C GLY A 278 -5.50 -5.44 7.70
N SER A 279 -5.26 -5.02 6.46
CA SER A 279 -4.14 -5.53 5.65
C SER A 279 -2.74 -5.23 6.21
N VAL A 280 -2.60 -4.30 7.18
CA VAL A 280 -1.31 -4.04 7.85
C VAL A 280 -0.78 -5.26 8.62
N ILE A 281 -1.64 -6.23 8.97
CA ILE A 281 -1.24 -7.51 9.58
C ILE A 281 -0.21 -8.28 8.72
N ILE A 282 -0.19 -8.05 7.42
CA ILE A 282 0.77 -8.64 6.48
C ILE A 282 2.21 -8.36 6.92
N ILE A 283 2.47 -7.20 7.52
CA ILE A 283 3.81 -6.84 8.02
C ILE A 283 4.22 -7.76 9.17
N LEU A 284 3.30 -8.11 10.06
CA LEU A 284 3.58 -9.03 11.17
C LEU A 284 3.97 -10.41 10.63
N ALA A 285 3.17 -10.95 9.70
CA ALA A 285 3.46 -12.23 9.07
C ALA A 285 4.81 -12.23 8.34
N ALA A 286 5.08 -11.20 7.54
CA ALA A 286 6.34 -11.04 6.82
C ALA A 286 7.54 -10.89 7.77
N ALA A 287 7.39 -10.14 8.87
CA ALA A 287 8.43 -9.97 9.87
C ALA A 287 8.76 -11.30 10.56
N ILE A 288 7.76 -12.11 10.92
CA ILE A 288 7.96 -13.45 11.51
C ILE A 288 8.75 -14.33 10.55
N VAL A 289 8.36 -14.41 9.29
CA VAL A 289 9.07 -15.20 8.27
C VAL A 289 10.50 -14.70 8.09
N TYR A 290 10.71 -13.41 7.93
CA TYR A 290 12.05 -12.84 7.77
C TYR A 290 12.95 -13.10 8.98
N LEU A 291 12.44 -12.89 10.19
CA LEU A 291 13.17 -13.08 11.45
C LEU A 291 13.51 -14.55 11.70
N PHE A 292 12.64 -15.48 11.30
CA PHE A 292 12.91 -16.93 11.36
C PHE A 292 14.17 -17.28 10.57
N PHE A 293 14.31 -16.75 9.34
CA PHE A 293 15.51 -16.98 8.54
C PHE A 293 16.72 -16.14 9.00
N LYS A 294 16.51 -14.98 9.62
CA LYS A 294 17.58 -14.05 10.01
C LYS A 294 18.27 -14.42 11.32
N LEU A 295 17.54 -14.95 12.29
CA LEU A 295 18.02 -15.17 13.66
C LEU A 295 18.30 -16.66 13.93
N LYS A 296 19.11 -16.96 14.96
CA LYS A 296 19.17 -18.30 15.55
C LYS A 296 17.83 -18.62 16.20
N PHE A 297 17.39 -19.87 16.16
CA PHE A 297 16.03 -20.29 16.57
C PHE A 297 15.63 -19.79 17.95
N LYS A 298 16.47 -19.96 18.99
CA LYS A 298 16.20 -19.43 20.35
C LYS A 298 15.96 -17.91 20.35
N ASN A 299 16.80 -17.15 19.65
CA ASN A 299 16.64 -15.69 19.56
C ASN A 299 15.41 -15.30 18.73
N PHE A 300 15.10 -16.09 17.71
CA PHE A 300 13.88 -15.92 16.91
C PHE A 300 12.64 -16.04 17.78
N LEU A 301 12.52 -17.09 18.59
CA LEU A 301 11.36 -17.30 19.47
C LEU A 301 11.15 -16.11 20.43
N ILE A 302 12.22 -15.63 21.07
CA ILE A 302 12.13 -14.49 21.99
C ILE A 302 11.70 -13.22 21.26
N VAL A 303 12.28 -12.95 20.09
CA VAL A 303 11.97 -11.75 19.31
C VAL A 303 10.56 -11.83 18.72
N ALA A 304 10.18 -12.99 18.17
CA ALA A 304 8.82 -13.20 17.64
C ALA A 304 7.78 -13.01 18.74
N LEU A 305 8.00 -13.61 19.92
CA LEU A 305 7.13 -13.41 21.07
C LEU A 305 7.07 -11.93 21.48
N THR A 306 8.20 -11.21 21.50
CA THR A 306 8.23 -9.78 21.84
C THR A 306 7.38 -8.95 20.87
N VAL A 307 7.47 -9.21 19.57
CA VAL A 307 6.65 -8.52 18.55
C VAL A 307 5.17 -8.88 18.69
N VAL A 308 4.87 -10.18 18.88
CA VAL A 308 3.49 -10.68 19.04
C VAL A 308 2.84 -10.11 20.32
N VAL A 309 3.57 -10.02 21.42
CA VAL A 309 3.08 -9.41 22.67
C VAL A 309 2.86 -7.91 22.47
N GLY A 310 3.79 -7.21 21.81
CA GLY A 310 3.65 -5.78 21.47
C GLY A 310 2.45 -5.50 20.58
N PHE A 311 2.02 -6.45 19.74
CA PHE A 311 0.81 -6.39 18.95
C PHE A 311 -0.45 -6.85 19.70
N GLY A 312 -0.37 -8.01 20.35
CA GLY A 312 -1.53 -8.73 20.91
C GLY A 312 -2.09 -8.09 22.17
N VAL A 313 -1.24 -7.58 23.06
CA VAL A 313 -1.72 -6.92 24.31
C VAL A 313 -2.55 -5.68 24.00
N PRO A 314 -2.06 -4.72 23.16
CA PRO A 314 -2.89 -3.58 22.77
C PRO A 314 -4.15 -3.98 21.99
N LEU A 315 -4.08 -5.02 21.15
CA LEU A 315 -5.23 -5.53 20.42
C LEU A 315 -6.33 -6.05 21.36
N PHE A 316 -5.93 -6.86 22.34
CA PHE A 316 -6.85 -7.38 23.35
C PHE A 316 -7.48 -6.23 24.17
N THR A 317 -6.65 -5.30 24.65
CA THR A 317 -7.11 -4.14 25.43
C THR A 317 -8.09 -3.29 24.62
N PHE A 318 -7.76 -2.93 23.38
CA PHE A 318 -8.64 -2.15 22.51
C PHE A 318 -9.98 -2.85 22.27
N ASN A 319 -9.95 -4.14 21.91
CA ASN A 319 -11.18 -4.90 21.66
C ASN A 319 -12.05 -5.01 22.92
N THR A 320 -11.45 -5.18 24.10
CA THR A 320 -12.15 -5.23 25.39
C THR A 320 -12.82 -3.89 25.70
N ILE A 321 -12.10 -2.77 25.52
CA ILE A 321 -12.65 -1.42 25.72
C ILE A 321 -13.84 -1.19 24.79
N ILE A 322 -13.70 -1.48 23.50
CA ILE A 322 -14.77 -1.26 22.52
C ILE A 322 -15.99 -2.14 22.81
N LYS A 323 -15.80 -3.41 23.14
CA LYS A 323 -16.90 -4.33 23.47
C LYS A 323 -17.68 -3.92 24.73
N ASN A 324 -17.01 -3.24 25.68
CA ASN A 324 -17.61 -2.78 26.93
C ASN A 324 -18.05 -1.31 26.88
N SER A 325 -17.81 -0.61 25.78
CA SER A 325 -18.15 0.83 25.65
C SER A 325 -19.64 1.10 25.45
N GLY A 326 -20.44 0.07 25.11
CA GLY A 326 -21.85 0.24 24.78
C GLY A 326 -22.14 0.89 23.42
N ILE A 327 -21.11 1.29 22.65
CA ILE A 327 -21.29 1.89 21.30
C ILE A 327 -22.02 0.93 20.37
N ILE A 328 -21.71 -0.36 20.44
CA ILE A 328 -22.35 -1.45 19.70
C ILE A 328 -22.48 -2.62 20.68
N THR A 329 -23.68 -3.23 20.79
CA THR A 329 -23.89 -4.36 21.71
C THR A 329 -23.26 -5.64 21.18
N LYS A 330 -23.09 -6.64 22.04
CA LYS A 330 -22.52 -7.94 21.65
C LYS A 330 -23.43 -8.67 20.66
N GLU A 331 -24.74 -8.55 20.85
CA GLU A 331 -25.77 -9.12 19.96
C GLU A 331 -25.70 -8.46 18.58
N GLN A 332 -25.59 -7.11 18.53
CA GLN A 332 -25.44 -6.38 17.28
C GLN A 332 -24.16 -6.79 16.54
N TYR A 333 -23.03 -6.96 17.25
CA TYR A 333 -21.81 -7.49 16.63
C TYR A 333 -22.01 -8.89 16.06
N TYR A 334 -22.64 -9.79 16.83
CA TYR A 334 -22.87 -11.15 16.39
C TYR A 334 -23.81 -11.21 15.17
N ASP A 335 -24.87 -10.42 15.17
CA ASP A 335 -25.89 -10.46 14.13
C ASP A 335 -25.49 -9.74 12.85
N TYR A 336 -24.76 -8.64 12.93
CA TYR A 336 -24.55 -7.75 11.78
C TYR A 336 -23.13 -7.74 11.25
N GLU A 337 -22.09 -8.05 12.05
CA GLU A 337 -20.71 -8.01 11.59
C GLU A 337 -20.48 -8.86 10.32
N TYR A 338 -19.77 -8.28 9.37
CA TYR A 338 -19.32 -9.02 8.19
C TYR A 338 -18.05 -9.80 8.53
N PRO A 339 -18.13 -11.16 8.56
CA PRO A 339 -16.97 -12.00 8.88
C PRO A 339 -15.94 -11.97 7.74
N PRO A 340 -14.67 -12.33 7.98
CA PRO A 340 -13.62 -12.39 6.96
C PRO A 340 -13.98 -13.19 5.71
N THR A 341 -14.83 -14.22 5.85
CA THR A 341 -15.33 -15.05 4.74
C THR A 341 -16.14 -14.25 3.71
N HIS A 342 -16.80 -13.14 4.12
CA HIS A 342 -17.47 -12.22 3.21
C HIS A 342 -16.52 -11.65 2.14
N TRP A 343 -15.35 -11.21 2.56
CA TRP A 343 -14.38 -10.59 1.67
C TRP A 343 -13.71 -11.61 0.73
N VAL A 344 -13.55 -12.86 1.20
CA VAL A 344 -13.06 -13.98 0.36
C VAL A 344 -14.11 -14.34 -0.68
N MET A 345 -15.37 -14.49 -0.27
CA MET A 345 -16.50 -14.74 -1.17
C MET A 345 -16.60 -13.65 -2.24
N MET A 346 -16.56 -12.38 -1.83
CA MET A 346 -16.59 -11.22 -2.72
C MET A 346 -15.35 -11.18 -3.65
N GLY A 347 -14.19 -11.63 -3.18
CA GLY A 347 -12.98 -11.75 -3.99
C GLY A 347 -13.06 -12.78 -5.11
N LEU A 348 -14.04 -13.68 -5.07
CA LEU A 348 -14.29 -14.72 -6.07
C LEU A 348 -15.50 -14.40 -6.98
N ASN A 349 -16.17 -13.25 -6.84
CA ASN A 349 -17.16 -12.83 -7.82
C ASN A 349 -16.48 -12.49 -9.16
N THR A 350 -17.25 -12.32 -10.23
CA THR A 350 -16.75 -12.08 -11.59
C THR A 350 -15.79 -10.88 -11.69
N LEU A 351 -15.97 -9.88 -10.82
CA LEU A 351 -15.14 -8.68 -10.76
C LEU A 351 -13.90 -8.83 -9.84
N GLY A 352 -13.99 -9.73 -8.86
CA GLY A 352 -12.97 -9.85 -7.80
C GLY A 352 -12.90 -8.64 -6.86
N GLY A 353 -13.82 -7.69 -7.00
CA GLY A 353 -13.94 -6.45 -6.23
C GLY A 353 -15.31 -6.31 -5.56
N TYR A 354 -15.60 -5.12 -5.02
CA TYR A 354 -16.86 -4.85 -4.33
C TYR A 354 -18.09 -5.14 -5.21
N SER A 355 -19.05 -5.91 -4.67
CA SER A 355 -20.33 -6.24 -5.27
C SER A 355 -21.48 -5.85 -4.32
N PRO A 356 -22.44 -5.02 -4.78
CA PRO A 356 -23.67 -4.75 -4.03
C PRO A 356 -24.49 -6.01 -3.76
N GLU A 357 -24.51 -6.98 -4.70
CA GLU A 357 -25.23 -8.24 -4.61
C GLU A 357 -24.66 -9.09 -3.47
N ASP A 358 -23.34 -9.24 -3.39
CA ASP A 358 -22.67 -9.96 -2.31
C ASP A 358 -22.90 -9.29 -0.94
N SER A 359 -22.94 -7.94 -0.93
CA SER A 359 -23.26 -7.20 0.28
C SER A 359 -24.71 -7.41 0.72
N LYS A 360 -25.68 -7.45 -0.22
CA LYS A 360 -27.08 -7.78 0.06
C LYS A 360 -27.22 -9.22 0.58
N PHE A 361 -26.57 -10.18 -0.08
CA PHE A 361 -26.55 -11.58 0.35
C PHE A 361 -26.09 -11.70 1.79
N THR A 362 -24.95 -11.10 2.15
CA THR A 362 -24.46 -11.16 3.53
C THR A 362 -25.37 -10.45 4.52
N SER A 363 -25.95 -9.30 4.16
CA SER A 363 -26.81 -8.53 5.05
C SER A 363 -28.19 -9.16 5.27
N SER A 364 -28.64 -10.07 4.40
CA SER A 364 -29.90 -10.81 4.57
C SER A 364 -29.80 -11.95 5.60
N ILE A 365 -28.56 -12.32 6.00
CA ILE A 365 -28.32 -13.43 6.93
C ILE A 365 -28.05 -12.84 8.33
N ILE A 366 -28.74 -13.34 9.34
CA ILE A 366 -28.57 -12.97 10.74
C ILE A 366 -27.69 -14.00 11.44
N GLY A 367 -26.79 -13.50 12.30
CA GLY A 367 -25.87 -14.32 13.07
C GLY A 367 -24.57 -14.64 12.32
N LYS A 368 -23.44 -14.43 13.01
CA LYS A 368 -22.10 -14.61 12.44
C LYS A 368 -21.84 -16.02 11.91
N ASP A 369 -22.26 -17.05 12.66
CA ASP A 369 -22.00 -18.44 12.29
C ASP A 369 -22.78 -18.84 11.04
N ASN A 370 -24.05 -18.38 10.91
CA ASN A 370 -24.86 -18.59 9.73
C ASN A 370 -24.24 -17.91 8.49
N LYS A 371 -23.73 -16.68 8.65
CA LYS A 371 -23.00 -15.97 7.58
C LYS A 371 -21.77 -16.75 7.13
N VAL A 372 -20.95 -17.21 8.08
CA VAL A 372 -19.75 -17.99 7.77
C VAL A 372 -20.11 -19.24 6.98
N LYS A 373 -21.13 -20.00 7.43
CA LYS A 373 -21.60 -21.21 6.73
C LYS A 373 -22.05 -20.92 5.30
N ALA A 374 -22.91 -19.91 5.11
CA ALA A 374 -23.41 -19.52 3.79
C ALA A 374 -22.29 -19.00 2.87
N HIS A 375 -21.33 -18.23 3.41
CA HIS A 375 -20.18 -17.77 2.63
C HIS A 375 -19.28 -18.92 2.20
N LEU A 376 -19.02 -19.92 3.06
CA LEU A 376 -18.19 -21.07 2.69
C LEU A 376 -18.87 -21.92 1.60
N GLU A 377 -20.18 -22.08 1.65
CA GLU A 377 -20.95 -22.74 0.60
C GLU A 377 -20.86 -21.97 -0.72
N GLU A 378 -21.07 -20.65 -0.69
CA GLU A 378 -20.98 -19.80 -1.89
C GLU A 378 -19.55 -19.76 -2.47
N ILE A 379 -18.52 -19.72 -1.61
CA ILE A 379 -17.11 -19.82 -2.03
C ILE A 379 -16.88 -21.14 -2.78
N LYS A 380 -17.39 -22.26 -2.25
CA LYS A 380 -17.29 -23.55 -2.90
C LYS A 380 -17.98 -23.55 -4.25
N ASN A 381 -19.23 -23.07 -4.32
CA ASN A 381 -20.01 -23.00 -5.56
C ASN A 381 -19.26 -22.19 -6.64
N ARG A 382 -18.69 -21.03 -6.30
CA ARG A 382 -17.89 -20.20 -7.23
C ARG A 382 -16.64 -20.91 -7.71
N ILE A 383 -15.92 -21.60 -6.81
CA ILE A 383 -14.73 -22.38 -7.18
C ILE A 383 -15.13 -23.53 -8.12
N ASP A 384 -16.21 -24.26 -7.82
CA ASP A 384 -16.70 -25.36 -8.64
C ASP A 384 -17.17 -24.85 -10.03
N GLU A 385 -17.84 -23.68 -10.07
CA GLU A 385 -18.19 -23.03 -11.33
C GLU A 385 -16.94 -22.69 -12.17
N TYR A 386 -15.93 -22.02 -11.59
CA TYR A 386 -14.68 -21.72 -12.30
C TYR A 386 -13.92 -22.97 -12.76
N ASN A 387 -13.96 -24.05 -11.98
CA ASN A 387 -13.28 -25.31 -12.33
C ASN A 387 -14.01 -26.08 -13.43
N SER A 388 -15.32 -25.84 -13.63
CA SER A 388 -16.10 -26.40 -14.74
C SER A 388 -15.84 -25.74 -16.09
N LYS A 389 -15.17 -24.58 -16.10
CA LYS A 389 -14.89 -23.79 -17.30
C LYS A 389 -13.66 -24.32 -18.07
N ASP A 390 -13.70 -24.18 -19.38
CA ASP A 390 -12.64 -24.64 -20.29
C ASP A 390 -11.90 -23.44 -20.91
N ILE A 391 -10.63 -23.26 -20.52
CA ILE A 391 -9.80 -22.16 -21.01
C ILE A 391 -9.59 -22.24 -22.54
N THR A 392 -9.65 -23.42 -23.15
CA THR A 392 -9.49 -23.58 -24.60
C THR A 392 -10.70 -23.04 -25.40
N LYS A 393 -11.84 -22.91 -24.73
CA LYS A 393 -13.06 -22.27 -25.26
C LYS A 393 -13.14 -20.77 -24.95
N GLY A 394 -12.07 -20.19 -24.40
CA GLY A 394 -12.04 -18.77 -23.99
C GLY A 394 -12.80 -18.48 -22.70
N GLU A 395 -13.21 -19.51 -21.93
CA GLU A 395 -13.93 -19.32 -20.68
C GLU A 395 -12.98 -18.93 -19.53
N VAL A 396 -13.52 -18.23 -18.54
CA VAL A 396 -12.74 -17.73 -17.40
C VAL A 396 -12.64 -18.81 -16.33
N THR A 397 -11.49 -19.47 -16.25
CA THR A 397 -11.15 -20.43 -15.18
C THR A 397 -10.72 -19.70 -13.90
N LEU A 398 -10.64 -20.41 -12.76
CA LEU A 398 -10.18 -19.85 -11.49
C LEU A 398 -8.79 -19.18 -11.62
N ILE A 399 -7.84 -19.82 -12.29
CA ILE A 399 -6.48 -19.29 -12.47
C ILE A 399 -6.52 -18.01 -13.31
N SER A 400 -7.29 -17.99 -14.40
CA SER A 400 -7.42 -16.79 -15.24
C SER A 400 -8.14 -15.66 -14.53
N HIS A 401 -9.17 -15.96 -13.71
CA HIS A 401 -9.84 -14.99 -12.85
C HIS A 401 -8.87 -14.34 -11.85
N LEU A 402 -8.12 -15.16 -11.09
CA LEU A 402 -7.12 -14.65 -10.14
C LEU A 402 -6.02 -13.84 -10.84
N GLY A 403 -5.57 -14.29 -12.01
CA GLY A 403 -4.59 -13.56 -12.83
C GLY A 403 -5.10 -12.19 -13.29
N ARG A 404 -6.31 -12.12 -13.85
CA ARG A 404 -6.97 -10.85 -14.23
C ARG A 404 -7.09 -9.89 -13.06
N LYS A 405 -7.56 -10.39 -11.93
CA LYS A 405 -7.72 -9.63 -10.70
C LYS A 405 -6.39 -9.04 -10.20
N VAL A 406 -5.30 -9.82 -10.23
CA VAL A 406 -3.97 -9.35 -9.85
C VAL A 406 -3.51 -8.25 -10.81
N VAL A 407 -3.59 -8.47 -12.13
CA VAL A 407 -3.21 -7.44 -13.12
C VAL A 407 -4.00 -6.17 -12.89
N TRP A 408 -5.32 -6.24 -12.86
CA TRP A 408 -6.22 -5.12 -12.64
C TRP A 408 -5.95 -4.35 -11.34
N THR A 409 -5.63 -5.05 -10.24
CA THR A 409 -5.31 -4.41 -8.95
C THR A 409 -3.98 -3.66 -8.99
N TRP A 410 -2.97 -4.18 -9.72
CA TRP A 410 -1.60 -3.68 -9.66
C TRP A 410 -1.24 -2.68 -10.77
N GLU A 411 -1.96 -2.66 -11.89
CA GLU A 411 -1.64 -1.78 -13.01
C GLU A 411 -2.11 -0.33 -12.81
N ASP A 412 -3.18 -0.10 -12.01
CA ASP A 412 -3.73 1.24 -11.78
C ASP A 412 -2.84 2.07 -10.85
N GLY A 413 -2.00 2.90 -11.45
CA GLY A 413 -1.12 3.84 -10.74
C GLY A 413 -1.85 5.06 -10.15
N THR A 414 -3.15 5.25 -10.39
CA THR A 414 -3.95 6.28 -9.73
C THR A 414 -4.38 5.86 -8.34
N TYR A 415 -4.27 4.56 -8.02
CA TYR A 415 -4.76 3.98 -6.78
C TYR A 415 -6.24 4.31 -6.53
N TYR A 416 -7.05 4.33 -7.60
CA TYR A 416 -8.49 4.54 -7.56
C TYR A 416 -8.95 5.89 -6.97
N ILE A 417 -8.04 6.86 -6.81
CA ILE A 417 -8.36 8.14 -6.13
C ILE A 417 -9.40 8.95 -6.89
N THR A 418 -9.41 8.91 -8.22
CA THR A 418 -10.36 9.66 -9.07
C THR A 418 -11.81 9.27 -8.82
N HIS A 419 -12.05 8.06 -8.31
CA HIS A 419 -13.38 7.61 -7.91
C HIS A 419 -13.86 8.28 -6.61
N HIS A 420 -12.97 8.65 -5.70
CA HIS A 420 -13.33 9.16 -4.38
C HIS A 420 -13.53 10.67 -4.32
N ILE A 421 -12.81 11.45 -5.15
CA ILE A 421 -12.82 12.91 -5.11
C ILE A 421 -13.91 13.54 -6.01
N LYS A 422 -15.08 12.89 -6.16
CA LYS A 422 -16.13 13.25 -7.11
C LYS A 422 -16.94 14.51 -6.78
N LYS A 423 -17.12 14.84 -5.47
CA LYS A 423 -17.97 15.96 -5.02
C LYS A 423 -17.09 17.10 -4.52
N PRO A 424 -16.51 17.94 -5.43
CA PRO A 424 -15.58 18.98 -5.02
C PRO A 424 -16.24 20.03 -4.14
N ILE A 425 -15.50 20.52 -3.13
CA ILE A 425 -15.85 21.71 -2.38
C ILE A 425 -15.36 22.94 -3.15
N ASN A 426 -14.10 22.92 -3.57
CA ASN A 426 -13.47 23.97 -4.36
C ASN A 426 -13.50 23.58 -5.84
N LYS A 427 -13.99 24.49 -6.68
CA LYS A 427 -14.14 24.24 -8.13
C LYS A 427 -12.98 24.92 -8.87
N TYR A 428 -11.89 24.19 -9.06
CA TYR A 428 -10.77 24.62 -9.89
C TYR A 428 -10.81 23.87 -11.24
N PRO A 429 -11.29 24.50 -12.34
CA PRO A 429 -11.53 23.82 -13.63
C PRO A 429 -10.28 23.15 -14.17
N PHE A 430 -9.11 23.77 -14.03
CA PHE A 430 -7.85 23.21 -14.49
C PHE A 430 -7.58 21.81 -13.88
N LEU A 431 -7.60 21.69 -12.54
CA LEU A 431 -7.33 20.43 -11.87
C LEU A 431 -8.44 19.40 -12.13
N ARG A 432 -9.68 19.83 -12.20
CA ARG A 432 -10.82 18.98 -12.51
C ARG A 432 -10.72 18.32 -13.87
N ASN A 433 -10.22 19.04 -14.88
CA ASN A 433 -9.99 18.46 -16.19
C ASN A 433 -8.99 17.29 -16.21
N TYR A 434 -8.11 17.18 -15.21
CA TYR A 434 -7.19 16.05 -15.06
C TYR A 434 -7.73 14.93 -14.17
N LEU A 435 -8.52 15.27 -13.14
CA LEU A 435 -8.90 14.30 -12.10
C LEU A 435 -10.30 13.72 -12.29
N ASP A 436 -11.23 14.48 -12.87
CA ASP A 436 -12.58 14.00 -13.14
C ASP A 436 -12.55 13.03 -14.33
N LYS A 437 -13.25 11.90 -14.21
CA LYS A 437 -13.29 10.83 -15.22
C LYS A 437 -13.69 11.35 -16.62
N ASN A 438 -14.56 12.35 -16.69
CA ASN A 438 -15.00 13.01 -17.93
C ASN A 438 -14.19 14.28 -18.25
N GLY A 439 -13.10 14.54 -17.55
CA GLY A 439 -12.27 15.72 -17.75
C GLY A 439 -11.45 15.63 -19.04
N LYS A 440 -11.32 16.76 -19.77
CA LYS A 440 -10.62 16.85 -21.06
C LYS A 440 -9.19 16.27 -21.03
N HIS A 441 -8.53 16.30 -19.88
CA HIS A 441 -7.14 15.86 -19.72
C HIS A 441 -7.00 14.66 -18.78
N HIS A 442 -8.10 13.99 -18.44
CA HIS A 442 -8.10 12.86 -17.49
C HIS A 442 -7.11 11.77 -17.92
N PHE A 443 -7.10 11.40 -19.19
CA PHE A 443 -6.16 10.40 -19.70
C PHE A 443 -4.69 10.77 -19.45
N ARG A 444 -4.31 12.05 -19.51
CA ARG A 444 -2.92 12.47 -19.26
C ARG A 444 -2.50 12.19 -17.81
N PHE A 445 -3.40 12.36 -16.85
CA PHE A 445 -3.15 12.04 -15.46
C PHE A 445 -3.01 10.53 -15.26
N VAL A 446 -3.92 9.76 -15.84
CA VAL A 446 -3.88 8.29 -15.78
C VAL A 446 -2.62 7.76 -16.46
N LEU A 447 -2.30 8.27 -17.66
CA LEU A 447 -1.07 7.93 -18.39
C LEU A 447 0.17 8.10 -17.52
N TYR A 448 0.30 9.26 -16.85
CA TYR A 448 1.41 9.51 -15.96
C TYR A 448 1.47 8.51 -14.81
N CYS A 449 0.36 8.30 -14.11
CA CYS A 449 0.28 7.42 -12.95
C CYS A 449 0.55 5.95 -13.32
N CYS A 450 -0.07 5.44 -14.40
CA CYS A 450 0.09 4.05 -14.82
C CYS A 450 1.48 3.78 -15.42
N ALA A 451 2.05 4.73 -16.18
CA ALA A 451 3.44 4.63 -16.65
C ALA A 451 4.43 4.60 -15.48
N TYR A 452 4.18 5.40 -14.43
CA TYR A 452 4.98 5.38 -13.21
C TYR A 452 4.84 4.06 -12.44
N GLN A 453 3.63 3.53 -12.34
CA GLN A 453 3.36 2.24 -11.72
C GLN A 453 4.07 1.09 -12.47
N LEU A 454 4.03 1.09 -13.80
CA LEU A 454 4.73 0.13 -14.64
C LEU A 454 6.25 0.16 -14.38
N PHE A 455 6.83 1.37 -14.29
CA PHE A 455 8.22 1.57 -13.89
C PHE A 455 8.50 0.97 -12.51
N LEU A 456 7.64 1.20 -11.50
CA LEU A 456 7.84 0.65 -10.16
C LEU A 456 7.81 -0.87 -10.17
N ILE A 457 6.85 -1.51 -10.86
CA ILE A 457 6.72 -2.97 -10.95
C ILE A 457 7.96 -3.58 -11.60
N PHE A 458 8.43 -3.01 -12.73
CA PHE A 458 9.66 -3.45 -13.39
C PHE A 458 10.86 -3.37 -12.45
N MET A 459 11.08 -2.22 -11.82
CA MET A 459 12.22 -2.02 -10.93
C MET A 459 12.15 -2.89 -9.67
N MET A 460 10.95 -3.14 -9.13
CA MET A 460 10.77 -4.10 -8.03
C MET A 460 11.20 -5.52 -8.46
N SER A 461 10.84 -5.96 -9.67
CA SER A 461 11.27 -7.27 -10.16
C SER A 461 12.80 -7.36 -10.23
N MET A 462 13.48 -6.30 -10.68
CA MET A 462 14.94 -6.20 -10.71
C MET A 462 15.58 -6.28 -9.31
N SER A 463 14.89 -5.82 -8.25
CA SER A 463 15.34 -6.03 -6.87
C SER A 463 15.41 -7.52 -6.49
N GLY A 464 14.55 -8.37 -7.08
CA GLY A 464 14.64 -9.83 -6.96
C GLY A 464 15.94 -10.38 -7.55
N LEU A 465 16.30 -9.96 -8.77
CA LEU A 465 17.57 -10.35 -9.42
C LEU A 465 18.79 -9.89 -8.63
N LYS A 466 18.75 -8.68 -8.04
CA LYS A 466 19.81 -8.20 -7.17
C LYS A 466 20.04 -9.13 -5.98
N ALA A 467 18.98 -9.64 -5.36
CA ALA A 467 19.08 -10.59 -4.25
C ALA A 467 19.79 -11.90 -4.64
N ILE A 468 19.58 -12.39 -5.87
CA ILE A 468 20.25 -13.57 -6.41
C ILE A 468 21.76 -13.34 -6.52
N ILE A 469 22.17 -12.14 -6.96
CA ILE A 469 23.59 -11.79 -7.13
C ILE A 469 24.26 -11.60 -5.77
N GLU A 470 23.62 -10.87 -4.85
CA GLU A 470 24.17 -10.58 -3.52
C GLU A 470 24.25 -11.81 -2.63
N LYS A 471 23.38 -12.80 -2.83
CA LYS A 471 23.33 -14.08 -2.08
C LYS A 471 23.27 -13.85 -0.56
N LYS A 472 22.64 -12.75 -0.12
CA LYS A 472 22.58 -12.33 1.29
C LYS A 472 21.15 -12.03 1.72
N LEU A 473 20.80 -12.40 2.94
CA LEU A 473 19.55 -12.03 3.56
C LEU A 473 19.64 -10.59 4.12
N THR A 474 19.17 -9.64 3.33
CA THR A 474 19.18 -8.20 3.65
C THR A 474 17.82 -7.73 4.14
N PRO A 475 17.68 -6.54 4.75
CA PRO A 475 16.37 -6.00 5.10
C PRO A 475 15.44 -5.79 3.89
N THR A 476 15.96 -5.61 2.66
CA THR A 476 15.13 -5.55 1.46
C THR A 476 14.40 -6.87 1.18
N THR A 477 14.92 -8.00 1.69
CA THR A 477 14.19 -9.28 1.65
C THR A 477 12.90 -9.21 2.46
N LEU A 478 12.89 -8.55 3.63
CA LEU A 478 11.66 -8.32 4.39
C LEU A 478 10.64 -7.52 3.56
N PHE A 479 11.08 -6.46 2.87
CA PHE A 479 10.19 -5.64 2.05
C PHE A 479 9.61 -6.44 0.87
N ARG A 480 10.43 -7.28 0.22
CA ARG A 480 9.96 -8.20 -0.82
C ARG A 480 8.93 -9.21 -0.29
N ILE A 481 9.11 -9.73 0.94
CA ILE A 481 8.14 -10.64 1.58
C ILE A 481 6.82 -9.89 1.83
N VAL A 482 6.85 -8.65 2.36
CA VAL A 482 5.64 -7.85 2.55
C VAL A 482 4.89 -7.64 1.24
N VAL A 483 5.60 -7.22 0.19
CA VAL A 483 5.01 -6.95 -1.14
C VAL A 483 4.44 -8.22 -1.75
N PHE A 484 5.16 -9.35 -1.65
CA PHE A 484 4.68 -10.65 -2.13
C PHE A 484 3.44 -11.13 -1.35
N PHE A 485 3.45 -11.03 -0.02
CA PHE A 485 2.28 -11.39 0.79
C PHE A 485 1.08 -10.48 0.51
N THR A 486 1.32 -9.21 0.17
CA THR A 486 0.27 -8.29 -0.28
C THR A 486 -0.36 -8.78 -1.60
N LEU A 487 0.45 -9.25 -2.55
CA LEU A 487 -0.05 -9.83 -3.80
C LEU A 487 -0.91 -11.06 -3.54
N VAL A 488 -0.41 -12.00 -2.74
CA VAL A 488 -1.15 -13.23 -2.39
C VAL A 488 -2.43 -12.90 -1.63
N PHE A 489 -2.38 -11.99 -0.68
CA PHE A 489 -3.55 -11.59 0.10
C PHE A 489 -4.67 -11.03 -0.79
N PHE A 490 -4.36 -10.08 -1.66
CA PHE A 490 -5.35 -9.46 -2.53
C PHE A 490 -5.70 -10.29 -3.78
N SER A 491 -4.98 -11.38 -4.06
CA SER A 491 -5.45 -12.35 -5.05
C SER A 491 -6.66 -13.15 -4.57
N ILE A 492 -6.79 -13.37 -3.25
CA ILE A 492 -7.88 -14.13 -2.64
C ILE A 492 -8.99 -13.20 -2.10
N TRP A 493 -8.59 -12.11 -1.43
CA TRP A 493 -9.47 -11.13 -0.80
C TRP A 493 -10.14 -10.22 -1.83
N GLU A 494 -11.28 -9.60 -1.52
CA GLU A 494 -11.80 -8.48 -2.32
C GLU A 494 -10.71 -7.46 -2.58
N ALA A 495 -10.52 -7.03 -3.81
CA ALA A 495 -9.39 -6.20 -4.20
C ALA A 495 -9.79 -4.94 -4.98
N ARG A 496 -9.01 -3.89 -4.76
CA ARG A 496 -9.00 -2.62 -5.49
C ARG A 496 -7.58 -2.05 -5.45
N SER A 497 -7.18 -1.34 -6.48
CA SER A 497 -5.84 -0.71 -6.53
C SER A 497 -5.55 0.20 -5.33
N ARG A 498 -6.56 0.87 -4.77
CA ARG A 498 -6.41 1.69 -3.55
C ARG A 498 -5.82 0.92 -2.36
N TYR A 499 -6.04 -0.39 -2.29
CA TYR A 499 -5.54 -1.20 -1.18
C TYR A 499 -4.02 -1.38 -1.20
N LEU A 500 -3.39 -1.13 -2.34
CA LEU A 500 -1.94 -1.14 -2.48
C LEU A 500 -1.29 0.18 -2.01
N PHE A 501 -2.08 1.24 -1.85
CA PHE A 501 -1.52 2.56 -1.52
C PHE A 501 -0.75 2.56 -0.21
N ASN A 502 -1.24 1.88 0.84
CA ASN A 502 -0.57 1.83 2.14
C ASN A 502 0.76 1.07 2.14
N VAL A 503 1.06 0.27 1.11
CA VAL A 503 2.35 -0.42 0.92
C VAL A 503 3.20 0.18 -0.20
N SER A 504 2.71 1.19 -0.91
CA SER A 504 3.41 1.85 -2.02
C SER A 504 4.81 2.41 -1.67
N PRO A 505 5.10 2.85 -0.43
CA PRO A 505 6.46 3.20 -0.03
C PRO A 505 7.47 2.07 -0.23
N LEU A 506 7.05 0.81 -0.08
CA LEU A 506 7.93 -0.34 -0.30
C LEU A 506 8.20 -0.57 -1.79
N PHE A 507 7.23 -0.28 -2.65
CA PHE A 507 7.44 -0.32 -4.11
C PHE A 507 8.55 0.66 -4.50
N ILE A 508 8.51 1.87 -3.96
CA ILE A 508 9.50 2.91 -4.22
C ILE A 508 10.89 2.52 -3.69
N ILE A 509 10.98 1.97 -2.47
CA ILE A 509 12.27 1.51 -1.90
C ILE A 509 12.83 0.33 -2.72
N LEU A 510 11.99 -0.63 -3.11
CA LEU A 510 12.42 -1.77 -3.92
C LEU A 510 12.78 -1.36 -5.35
N ALA A 511 12.10 -0.35 -5.93
CA ALA A 511 12.49 0.24 -7.20
C ALA A 511 13.88 0.90 -7.11
N ALA A 512 14.15 1.64 -6.03
CA ALA A 512 15.46 2.21 -5.77
C ALA A 512 16.55 1.15 -5.50
N ASP A 513 16.18 -0.02 -4.95
CA ASP A 513 17.07 -1.17 -4.79
C ASP A 513 17.38 -1.83 -6.14
N GLY A 514 16.37 -2.04 -6.98
CA GLY A 514 16.50 -2.74 -8.26
C GLY A 514 17.26 -1.99 -9.35
N ILE A 515 17.32 -0.66 -9.30
CA ILE A 515 17.95 0.15 -10.36
C ILE A 515 19.45 -0.13 -10.51
N ASP A 516 20.13 -0.63 -9.47
CA ASP A 516 21.57 -1.01 -9.55
C ASP A 516 21.82 -2.16 -10.52
N PHE A 517 20.79 -2.93 -10.84
CA PHE A 517 20.93 -4.09 -11.71
C PHE A 517 21.20 -3.67 -13.17
N LEU A 518 20.59 -2.59 -13.63
CA LEU A 518 20.70 -2.14 -15.03
C LEU A 518 22.15 -1.80 -15.46
N PRO A 519 22.95 -1.04 -14.69
CA PRO A 519 24.36 -0.82 -15.02
C PRO A 519 25.23 -2.08 -14.98
N ILE A 520 24.87 -3.05 -14.12
CA ILE A 520 25.61 -4.33 -14.03
C ILE A 520 25.39 -5.14 -15.31
N VAL A 521 24.16 -5.22 -15.80
CA VAL A 521 23.82 -5.87 -17.06
C VAL A 521 24.50 -5.18 -18.24
N SER A 522 24.41 -3.83 -18.31
CA SER A 522 25.04 -3.06 -19.36
C SER A 522 26.56 -3.31 -19.45
N ARG A 523 27.27 -3.30 -18.31
CA ARG A 523 28.73 -3.58 -18.27
C ARG A 523 29.06 -5.01 -18.69
N LYS A 524 28.24 -5.99 -18.34
CA LYS A 524 28.45 -7.39 -18.76
C LYS A 524 28.18 -7.56 -20.25
N LEU A 525 27.12 -6.95 -20.77
CA LEU A 525 26.79 -6.98 -22.20
C LEU A 525 27.89 -6.32 -23.04
N HIS A 526 28.45 -5.19 -22.61
CA HIS A 526 29.62 -4.58 -23.24
C HIS A 526 30.86 -5.49 -23.20
N LYS A 527 31.08 -6.23 -22.11
CA LYS A 527 32.21 -7.16 -21.99
C LYS A 527 32.10 -8.38 -22.92
N TYR A 528 30.87 -8.77 -23.27
CA TYR A 528 30.61 -9.90 -24.19
C TYR A 528 30.45 -9.47 -25.67
N LYS A 529 30.76 -8.19 -26.04
CA LYS A 529 30.68 -7.67 -27.43
C LYS A 529 29.32 -7.86 -28.12
N LEU A 530 28.23 -8.12 -27.38
CA LEU A 530 26.89 -8.34 -27.94
C LEU A 530 26.23 -7.05 -28.50
N PHE A 531 26.84 -5.89 -28.25
CA PHE A 531 26.46 -4.60 -28.84
C PHE A 531 27.74 -3.74 -29.03
N SER A 532 28.62 -4.13 -29.97
CA SER A 532 29.59 -3.19 -30.53
C SER A 532 28.98 -2.56 -31.79
N PRO A 533 29.04 -1.24 -31.96
CA PRO A 533 28.58 -0.59 -33.18
C PRO A 533 29.40 -0.95 -34.44
N GLU A 534 30.45 -1.75 -34.29
CA GLU A 534 31.39 -2.10 -35.39
C GLU A 534 30.97 -3.33 -36.22
N GLY A 535 29.78 -3.91 -35.94
CA GLY A 535 29.32 -5.13 -36.65
C GLY A 535 28.24 -4.95 -37.70
N VAL A 536 27.81 -3.71 -38.06
CA VAL A 536 26.66 -3.50 -38.97
C VAL A 536 27.06 -2.83 -40.30
N PHE A 537 28.33 -2.51 -40.55
CA PHE A 537 28.76 -2.00 -41.85
C PHE A 537 30.07 -2.70 -42.28
N GLN A 538 29.99 -3.94 -42.69
CA GLN A 538 30.89 -4.60 -43.66
C GLN A 538 30.10 -5.77 -44.24
N ASP A 539 29.57 -5.53 -45.38
CA ASP A 539 29.24 -6.23 -46.61
C ASP A 539 27.95 -5.79 -47.24
#